data_172bad84b19eb943bf53a038ba16a6d1
#
_entry.id   172bad84b19eb943bf53a038ba16a6d1
#
_cell.length_a   1.000
_cell.length_b   1.000
_cell.length_c   1.000
_cell.angle_alpha   90.00
_cell.angle_beta   90.00
_cell.angle_gamma   90.00
#
_symmetry.space_group_name_H-M   'P 1'
#
loop_
_entity.id
_entity.type
_entity.pdbx_description
1 polymer ?
#
loop_
_entity_poly.entity_id
_entity_poly.type
_entity_poly.pdbx_seq_one_letter_code
_entity_poly.pdbx_strand_id
1 'polypeptide(L)'
;MTDITGRLDAIERVRLAHLPTPIAEAPRLAEHAGLRRLLVKRDDMTGLAMGGNKARKLEYDLVGAVSSGCDLLITIGGTQSNHAAMTAAAGRRLGLGVKLVLGGPDFERFDGNLALDALYGAEIRYLVDDDDNDSLAAAMAEWVVELRAAGRRPFAVPLGGSTGAGALGYVQAARELAGQLGDGPLQIVTAVGSCGTLAGLALGARLFLPRARVVGISVSRTAREITERTLELEREAAGLLGLEAAVAAGDVECYDAYVSEYGVPTAAGNDAIRTAARLEGLLLDPVYTGKSMSGLLDLARRGVLDPAVPTVFLHSGGLPIVFAFADLVWPAALCTKIRR
;
A
#
# COMPACT_ATOMS: atom_id res chain seq x y z
N MET A 1 3.65 32.13 -6.13
CA MET A 1 3.63 30.66 -5.97
C MET A 1 3.38 30.37 -4.51
N THR A 2 2.27 29.75 -4.18
CA THR A 2 1.91 29.39 -2.81
C THR A 2 2.95 28.40 -2.30
N ASP A 3 3.49 28.61 -1.10
CA ASP A 3 4.48 27.71 -0.49
C ASP A 3 3.83 26.37 -0.09
N ILE A 4 3.67 25.48 -1.08
CA ILE A 4 3.10 24.12 -0.88
C ILE A 4 4.01 23.29 0.03
N THR A 5 5.31 23.47 -0.07
CA THR A 5 6.28 22.76 0.79
C THR A 5 6.07 23.12 2.25
N GLY A 6 5.99 24.42 2.55
CA GLY A 6 5.71 24.89 3.92
C GLY A 6 4.34 24.42 4.44
N ARG A 7 3.30 24.42 3.61
CA ARG A 7 1.99 23.88 4.00
C ARG A 7 2.04 22.40 4.34
N LEU A 8 2.69 21.58 3.51
CA LEU A 8 2.84 20.15 3.76
C LEU A 8 3.67 19.88 5.03
N ASP A 9 4.74 20.67 5.24
CA ASP A 9 5.58 20.54 6.43
C ASP A 9 4.88 20.99 7.73
N ALA A 10 3.90 21.89 7.63
CA ALA A 10 3.09 22.35 8.76
C ALA A 10 2.03 21.33 9.21
N ILE A 11 1.70 20.33 8.39
CA ILE A 11 0.75 19.29 8.80
C ILE A 11 1.41 18.34 9.77
N GLU A 12 0.80 18.20 10.94
CA GLU A 12 1.28 17.30 11.99
C GLU A 12 1.26 15.85 11.54
N ARG A 13 2.26 15.08 11.96
CA ARG A 13 2.32 13.64 11.77
C ARG A 13 3.04 12.92 12.90
N VAL A 14 2.63 11.69 13.16
CA VAL A 14 3.31 10.76 14.05
C VAL A 14 4.52 10.16 13.32
N ARG A 15 5.65 10.00 13.99
CA ARG A 15 6.87 9.44 13.38
C ARG A 15 6.89 7.92 13.50
N LEU A 16 6.53 7.23 12.42
CA LEU A 16 6.46 5.76 12.35
C LEU A 16 7.41 5.16 11.32
N ALA A 17 7.68 5.88 10.23
CA ALA A 17 8.46 5.40 9.10
C ALA A 17 9.90 5.93 9.11
N HIS A 18 10.81 5.14 8.55
CA HIS A 18 12.16 5.57 8.18
C HIS A 18 12.10 6.21 6.79
N LEU A 19 12.19 7.53 6.75
CA LEU A 19 12.06 8.34 5.54
C LEU A 19 13.27 9.29 5.39
N PRO A 20 13.69 9.59 4.15
CA PRO A 20 13.17 9.10 2.88
C PRO A 20 13.54 7.62 2.64
N THR A 21 12.66 6.87 1.96
CA THR A 21 13.02 5.51 1.55
C THR A 21 14.00 5.55 0.37
N PRO A 22 14.91 4.56 0.24
CA PRO A 22 15.89 4.54 -0.85
C PRO A 22 15.24 4.26 -2.21
N ILE A 23 15.97 4.60 -3.26
CA ILE A 23 15.72 4.17 -4.63
C ILE A 23 16.81 3.19 -5.01
N ALA A 24 16.42 2.04 -5.58
CA ALA A 24 17.33 1.03 -6.10
C ALA A 24 17.20 0.95 -7.63
N GLU A 25 18.32 0.78 -8.31
CA GLU A 25 18.33 0.43 -9.74
C GLU A 25 17.94 -1.03 -9.93
N ALA A 26 17.19 -1.33 -11.00
CA ALA A 26 16.81 -2.69 -11.38
C ALA A 26 17.18 -2.94 -12.86
N PRO A 27 18.49 -3.00 -13.21
CA PRO A 27 18.95 -2.98 -14.60
C PRO A 27 18.58 -4.24 -15.37
N ARG A 28 18.64 -5.43 -14.75
CA ARG A 28 18.29 -6.68 -15.42
C ARG A 28 16.77 -6.80 -15.62
N LEU A 29 16.00 -6.27 -14.71
CA LEU A 29 14.54 -6.21 -14.84
C LEU A 29 14.13 -5.15 -15.88
N ALA A 30 14.87 -4.04 -15.99
CA ALA A 30 14.70 -3.04 -17.04
C ALA A 30 14.94 -3.64 -18.42
N GLU A 31 16.04 -4.36 -18.62
CA GLU A 31 16.36 -5.08 -19.86
C GLU A 31 15.26 -6.09 -20.21
N HIS A 32 14.83 -6.89 -19.24
CA HIS A 32 13.74 -7.88 -19.42
C HIS A 32 12.42 -7.22 -19.85
N ALA A 33 12.14 -6.03 -19.34
CA ALA A 33 10.94 -5.25 -19.68
C ALA A 33 11.06 -4.43 -20.96
N GLY A 34 12.26 -4.34 -21.57
CA GLY A 34 12.53 -3.46 -22.70
C GLY A 34 12.54 -1.97 -22.36
N LEU A 35 12.79 -1.63 -21.09
CA LEU A 35 12.88 -0.26 -20.59
C LEU A 35 14.34 0.20 -20.52
N ARG A 36 14.60 1.46 -20.85
CA ARG A 36 15.94 2.05 -20.72
C ARG A 36 16.42 2.07 -19.26
N ARG A 37 15.49 2.36 -18.32
CA ARG A 37 15.81 2.46 -16.90
C ARG A 37 14.60 2.10 -16.05
N LEU A 38 14.75 1.15 -15.14
CA LEU A 38 13.76 0.80 -14.13
C LEU A 38 14.36 1.02 -12.75
N LEU A 39 13.64 1.78 -11.95
CA LEU A 39 13.97 2.12 -10.57
C LEU A 39 12.93 1.52 -9.63
N VAL A 40 13.33 1.17 -8.43
CA VAL A 40 12.42 0.69 -7.39
C VAL A 40 12.44 1.66 -6.22
N LYS A 41 11.32 2.33 -5.96
CA LYS A 41 11.13 3.10 -4.72
C LYS A 41 10.82 2.11 -3.60
N ARG A 42 11.72 1.98 -2.64
CA ARG A 42 11.77 0.92 -1.64
C ARG A 42 10.90 1.23 -0.41
N ASP A 43 9.59 1.38 -0.62
CA ASP A 43 8.68 1.60 0.50
C ASP A 43 8.46 0.33 1.35
N ASP A 44 8.87 -0.84 0.84
CA ASP A 44 9.09 -2.05 1.65
C ASP A 44 10.11 -1.86 2.79
N MET A 45 10.93 -0.80 2.75
CA MET A 45 11.94 -0.48 3.75
C MET A 45 11.52 0.66 4.71
N THR A 46 10.24 0.96 4.83
CA THR A 46 9.75 2.00 5.75
C THR A 46 9.96 1.68 7.24
N GLY A 47 10.31 0.46 7.59
CA GLY A 47 10.78 0.08 8.93
C GLY A 47 9.70 -0.16 9.99
N LEU A 48 8.42 0.18 9.76
CA LEU A 48 7.32 -0.21 10.65
C LEU A 48 6.89 -1.64 10.32
N ALA A 49 6.81 -2.51 11.31
CA ALA A 49 6.59 -3.95 11.08
C ALA A 49 7.64 -4.49 10.07
N MET A 50 7.17 -5.12 9.00
CA MET A 50 8.05 -5.58 7.91
C MET A 50 8.16 -4.56 6.75
N GLY A 51 7.80 -3.30 7.00
CA GLY A 51 7.80 -2.24 5.99
C GLY A 51 6.58 -2.25 5.06
N GLY A 52 6.37 -1.15 4.37
CA GLY A 52 5.29 -0.99 3.39
C GLY A 52 4.65 0.40 3.39
N ASN A 53 3.81 0.61 2.39
CA ASN A 53 3.14 1.88 2.11
C ASN A 53 2.24 2.40 3.26
N LYS A 54 1.76 1.51 4.11
CA LYS A 54 0.84 1.88 5.19
C LYS A 54 1.53 2.72 6.27
N ALA A 55 2.85 2.56 6.48
CA ALA A 55 3.60 3.37 7.43
C ALA A 55 3.47 4.87 7.13
N ARG A 56 3.63 5.27 5.84
CA ARG A 56 3.48 6.67 5.42
C ARG A 56 2.08 7.22 5.68
N LYS A 57 1.06 6.41 5.46
CA LYS A 57 -0.35 6.79 5.63
C LYS A 57 -0.70 6.92 7.10
N LEU A 58 -0.32 5.92 7.90
CA LEU A 58 -0.56 5.89 9.34
C LEU A 58 0.14 7.03 10.08
N GLU A 59 1.25 7.59 9.57
CA GLU A 59 1.86 8.77 10.15
C GLU A 59 0.89 9.96 10.25
N TYR A 60 0.00 10.10 9.27
CA TYR A 60 -1.01 11.17 9.25
C TYR A 60 -2.34 10.74 9.84
N ASP A 61 -2.79 9.52 9.56
CA ASP A 61 -4.07 8.99 10.04
C ASP A 61 -4.13 8.90 11.57
N LEU A 62 -3.00 8.65 12.24
CA LEU A 62 -2.95 8.44 13.68
C LEU A 62 -2.72 9.72 14.51
N VAL A 63 -2.59 10.89 13.89
CA VAL A 63 -2.49 12.16 14.61
C VAL A 63 -3.71 12.36 15.52
N GLY A 64 -4.91 12.14 14.97
CA GLY A 64 -6.16 12.21 15.74
C GLY A 64 -6.23 11.20 16.88
N ALA A 65 -5.66 10.02 16.71
CA ALA A 65 -5.60 9.02 17.79
C ALA A 65 -4.75 9.50 18.97
N VAL A 66 -3.58 10.05 18.68
CA VAL A 66 -2.67 10.56 19.72
C VAL A 66 -3.25 11.78 20.41
N SER A 67 -3.78 12.75 19.67
CA SER A 67 -4.30 14.01 20.21
C SER A 67 -5.61 13.84 20.99
N SER A 68 -6.45 12.86 20.64
CA SER A 68 -7.71 12.58 21.34
C SER A 68 -7.52 11.81 22.65
N GLY A 69 -6.31 11.33 22.94
CA GLY A 69 -6.04 10.51 24.11
C GLY A 69 -6.77 9.15 24.07
N CYS A 70 -6.94 8.57 22.88
CA CYS A 70 -7.49 7.21 22.76
C CYS A 70 -6.60 6.20 23.48
N ASP A 71 -7.15 5.05 23.84
CA ASP A 71 -6.43 3.98 24.52
C ASP A 71 -6.24 2.73 23.65
N LEU A 72 -6.89 2.69 22.49
CA LEU A 72 -6.74 1.62 21.52
C LEU A 72 -7.10 2.05 20.09
N LEU A 73 -6.48 1.39 19.12
CA LEU A 73 -6.84 1.45 17.71
C LEU A 73 -7.73 0.27 17.34
N ILE A 74 -8.67 0.50 16.44
CA ILE A 74 -9.45 -0.57 15.83
C ILE A 74 -9.49 -0.38 14.31
N THR A 75 -9.30 -1.47 13.55
CA THR A 75 -9.39 -1.44 12.08
C THR A 75 -9.90 -2.75 11.52
N ILE A 76 -10.13 -2.77 10.19
CA ILE A 76 -10.63 -3.92 9.43
C ILE A 76 -9.67 -4.34 8.33
N GLY A 77 -9.78 -5.58 7.89
CA GLY A 77 -9.02 -6.09 6.74
C GLY A 77 -9.29 -7.58 6.47
N GLY A 78 -8.76 -8.07 5.36
CA GLY A 78 -8.70 -9.51 5.11
C GLY A 78 -7.63 -10.19 5.99
N THR A 79 -7.62 -11.52 6.03
CA THR A 79 -6.71 -12.36 6.82
C THR A 79 -5.23 -11.96 6.67
N GLN A 80 -4.79 -11.62 5.47
CA GLN A 80 -3.40 -11.23 5.18
C GLN A 80 -3.24 -9.72 4.94
N SER A 81 -4.02 -8.89 5.66
CA SER A 81 -4.02 -7.45 5.48
C SER A 81 -2.71 -6.80 5.98
N ASN A 82 -1.92 -6.24 5.07
CA ASN A 82 -0.77 -5.39 5.45
C ASN A 82 -1.18 -4.15 6.25
N HIS A 83 -2.42 -3.66 6.04
CA HIS A 83 -2.93 -2.52 6.80
C HIS A 83 -3.19 -2.90 8.26
N ALA A 84 -3.85 -4.02 8.49
CA ALA A 84 -4.17 -4.49 9.84
C ALA A 84 -2.88 -4.71 10.64
N ALA A 85 -1.92 -5.48 10.10
CA ALA A 85 -0.66 -5.77 10.78
C ALA A 85 0.17 -4.50 11.04
N MET A 86 0.24 -3.57 10.09
CA MET A 86 0.98 -2.32 10.32
C MET A 86 0.25 -1.38 11.28
N THR A 87 -1.09 -1.41 11.35
CA THR A 87 -1.86 -0.68 12.37
C THR A 87 -1.62 -1.28 13.74
N ALA A 88 -1.53 -2.63 13.85
CA ALA A 88 -1.18 -3.29 15.09
C ALA A 88 0.22 -2.89 15.58
N ALA A 89 1.21 -2.92 14.70
CA ALA A 89 2.57 -2.48 15.01
C ALA A 89 2.62 -0.99 15.43
N ALA A 90 1.89 -0.12 14.73
CA ALA A 90 1.80 1.30 15.05
C ALA A 90 1.18 1.53 16.44
N GLY A 91 0.09 0.83 16.74
CA GLY A 91 -0.55 0.88 18.06
C GLY A 91 0.43 0.51 19.18
N ARG A 92 1.19 -0.59 19.02
CA ARG A 92 2.21 -0.97 20.02
C ARG A 92 3.31 0.07 20.17
N ARG A 93 3.78 0.65 19.05
CA ARG A 93 4.80 1.70 19.08
C ARG A 93 4.33 2.99 19.78
N LEU A 94 3.02 3.25 19.74
CA LEU A 94 2.37 4.40 20.41
C LEU A 94 1.86 4.09 21.81
N GLY A 95 2.05 2.87 22.33
CA GLY A 95 1.56 2.45 23.65
C GLY A 95 0.04 2.21 23.70
N LEU A 96 -0.60 2.01 22.54
CA LEU A 96 -2.05 1.80 22.41
C LEU A 96 -2.39 0.31 22.30
N GLY A 97 -3.58 -0.07 22.79
CA GLY A 97 -4.19 -1.35 22.50
C GLY A 97 -4.54 -1.47 21.01
N VAL A 98 -4.70 -2.69 20.51
CA VAL A 98 -5.13 -2.90 19.12
C VAL A 98 -6.21 -3.96 19.05
N LYS A 99 -7.24 -3.67 18.26
CA LYS A 99 -8.32 -4.60 17.93
C LYS A 99 -8.48 -4.65 16.41
N LEU A 100 -8.65 -5.85 15.87
CA LEU A 100 -8.78 -6.10 14.45
C LEU A 100 -10.07 -6.87 14.17
N VAL A 101 -10.86 -6.38 13.22
CA VAL A 101 -11.92 -7.17 12.61
C VAL A 101 -11.38 -7.67 11.28
N LEU A 102 -11.13 -8.95 11.19
CA LEU A 102 -10.58 -9.59 10.00
C LEU A 102 -11.62 -10.52 9.40
N GLY A 103 -11.54 -10.74 8.10
CA GLY A 103 -12.41 -11.67 7.40
C GLY A 103 -11.70 -12.40 6.28
N GLY A 104 -12.33 -13.47 5.82
CA GLY A 104 -11.84 -14.33 4.75
C GLY A 104 -12.09 -15.81 5.02
N PRO A 105 -11.49 -16.70 4.22
CA PRO A 105 -11.64 -18.15 4.42
C PRO A 105 -11.12 -18.56 5.79
N ASP A 106 -11.68 -19.65 6.31
CA ASP A 106 -11.19 -20.24 7.56
C ASP A 106 -9.70 -20.58 7.47
N PHE A 107 -9.00 -20.50 8.58
CA PHE A 107 -7.56 -20.73 8.62
C PHE A 107 -7.17 -21.72 9.72
N GLU A 108 -6.26 -22.64 9.41
CA GLU A 108 -5.74 -23.62 10.35
C GLU A 108 -4.48 -23.14 11.09
N ARG A 109 -3.79 -22.16 10.53
CA ARG A 109 -2.49 -21.69 11.05
C ARG A 109 -2.41 -20.18 11.05
N PHE A 110 -1.70 -19.67 12.04
CA PHE A 110 -1.24 -18.27 12.04
C PHE A 110 0.04 -18.18 11.24
N ASP A 111 -0.03 -17.57 10.06
CA ASP A 111 1.12 -17.29 9.20
C ASP A 111 1.05 -15.88 8.61
N GLY A 112 2.11 -15.45 7.93
CA GLY A 112 2.17 -14.15 7.28
C GLY A 112 1.80 -12.98 8.21
N ASN A 113 0.89 -12.13 7.76
CA ASN A 113 0.41 -10.99 8.54
C ASN A 113 -0.41 -11.39 9.76
N LEU A 114 -1.19 -12.49 9.68
CA LEU A 114 -1.98 -12.97 10.83
C LEU A 114 -1.06 -13.37 12.00
N ALA A 115 0.10 -13.97 11.71
CA ALA A 115 1.10 -14.26 12.74
C ALA A 115 1.67 -12.98 13.36
N LEU A 116 1.89 -11.93 12.57
CA LEU A 116 2.34 -10.63 13.08
C LEU A 116 1.27 -9.98 13.96
N ASP A 117 0.00 -10.06 13.59
CA ASP A 117 -1.12 -9.54 14.38
C ASP A 117 -1.15 -10.17 15.77
N ALA A 118 -0.98 -11.50 15.84
CA ALA A 118 -0.89 -12.24 17.10
C ALA A 118 0.36 -11.85 17.91
N LEU A 119 1.53 -11.71 17.27
CA LEU A 119 2.79 -11.27 17.92
C LEU A 119 2.69 -9.86 18.49
N TYR A 120 2.00 -8.96 17.79
CA TYR A 120 1.71 -7.61 18.32
C TYR A 120 0.64 -7.61 19.39
N GLY A 121 0.07 -8.77 19.73
CA GLY A 121 -0.98 -8.93 20.75
C GLY A 121 -2.26 -8.18 20.39
N ALA A 122 -2.59 -8.13 19.11
CA ALA A 122 -3.89 -7.62 18.67
C ALA A 122 -5.00 -8.60 19.10
N GLU A 123 -6.11 -8.06 19.57
CA GLU A 123 -7.32 -8.86 19.78
C GLU A 123 -8.10 -8.89 18.46
N ILE A 124 -8.46 -10.10 18.01
CA ILE A 124 -9.04 -10.31 16.69
C ILE A 124 -10.49 -10.83 16.85
N ARG A 125 -11.43 -10.18 16.14
CA ARG A 125 -12.73 -10.76 15.77
C ARG A 125 -12.64 -11.19 14.33
N TYR A 126 -12.97 -12.45 14.05
CA TYR A 126 -12.82 -13.03 12.72
C TYR A 126 -14.17 -13.42 12.13
N LEU A 127 -14.47 -12.93 10.92
CA LEU A 127 -15.64 -13.30 10.14
C LEU A 127 -15.22 -14.40 9.17
N VAL A 128 -15.63 -15.64 9.46
CA VAL A 128 -15.31 -16.81 8.63
C VAL A 128 -16.15 -16.76 7.35
N ASP A 129 -15.49 -16.98 6.21
CA ASP A 129 -16.07 -16.98 4.87
C ASP A 129 -16.81 -15.67 4.50
N ASP A 130 -16.45 -14.56 5.18
CA ASP A 130 -16.99 -13.25 4.91
C ASP A 130 -15.83 -12.22 4.94
N ASP A 131 -15.45 -11.71 3.78
CA ASP A 131 -14.45 -10.64 3.61
C ASP A 131 -15.05 -9.38 2.97
N ASP A 132 -16.39 -9.30 2.94
CA ASP A 132 -17.08 -8.12 2.46
C ASP A 132 -16.77 -6.89 3.33
N ASN A 133 -16.41 -5.80 2.69
CA ASN A 133 -16.00 -4.59 3.40
C ASN A 133 -17.12 -3.97 4.25
N ASP A 134 -18.38 -4.09 3.84
CA ASP A 134 -19.52 -3.54 4.57
C ASP A 134 -19.81 -4.40 5.82
N SER A 135 -19.72 -5.73 5.71
CA SER A 135 -19.82 -6.67 6.84
C SER A 135 -18.72 -6.40 7.88
N LEU A 136 -17.47 -6.26 7.43
CA LEU A 136 -16.35 -5.95 8.32
C LEU A 136 -16.52 -4.58 9.00
N ALA A 137 -16.98 -3.57 8.26
CA ALA A 137 -17.23 -2.23 8.81
C ALA A 137 -18.38 -2.24 9.83
N ALA A 138 -19.45 -2.99 9.58
CA ALA A 138 -20.54 -3.16 10.53
C ALA A 138 -20.06 -3.82 11.83
N ALA A 139 -19.33 -4.92 11.74
CA ALA A 139 -18.77 -5.61 12.91
C ALA A 139 -17.79 -4.72 13.69
N MET A 140 -17.00 -3.89 13.00
CA MET A 140 -16.15 -2.90 13.67
C MET A 140 -16.98 -1.85 14.41
N ALA A 141 -18.04 -1.33 13.78
CA ALA A 141 -18.91 -0.32 14.39
C ALA A 141 -19.58 -0.86 15.65
N GLU A 142 -20.09 -2.09 15.62
CA GLU A 142 -20.65 -2.78 16.78
C GLU A 142 -19.60 -2.89 17.91
N TRP A 143 -18.40 -3.33 17.59
CA TRP A 143 -17.33 -3.47 18.58
C TRP A 143 -16.92 -2.13 19.19
N VAL A 144 -16.90 -1.05 18.39
CA VAL A 144 -16.66 0.31 18.88
C VAL A 144 -17.72 0.72 19.93
N VAL A 145 -19.00 0.40 19.69
CA VAL A 145 -20.08 0.69 20.64
C VAL A 145 -19.89 -0.09 21.96
N GLU A 146 -19.60 -1.37 21.88
CA GLU A 146 -19.30 -2.20 23.06
C GLU A 146 -18.12 -1.67 23.86
N LEU A 147 -17.03 -1.31 23.18
CA LEU A 147 -15.84 -0.77 23.82
C LEU A 147 -16.10 0.54 24.54
N ARG A 148 -16.87 1.45 23.91
CA ARG A 148 -17.28 2.70 24.54
C ARG A 148 -18.17 2.48 25.75
N ALA A 149 -19.10 1.53 25.68
CA ALA A 149 -19.94 1.13 26.82
C ALA A 149 -19.10 0.57 27.98
N ALA A 150 -17.97 -0.08 27.68
CA ALA A 150 -16.99 -0.54 28.65
C ALA A 150 -16.01 0.54 29.14
N GLY A 151 -16.24 1.81 28.81
CA GLY A 151 -15.40 2.93 29.25
C GLY A 151 -14.09 3.09 28.48
N ARG A 152 -13.92 2.36 27.35
CA ARG A 152 -12.73 2.48 26.50
C ARG A 152 -12.88 3.64 25.50
N ARG A 153 -11.77 4.09 24.96
CA ARG A 153 -11.71 5.19 23.98
C ARG A 153 -11.08 4.70 22.67
N PRO A 154 -11.83 3.88 21.87
CA PRO A 154 -11.33 3.38 20.60
C PRO A 154 -11.20 4.48 19.54
N PHE A 155 -10.14 4.43 18.76
CA PHE A 155 -9.96 5.20 17.55
C PHE A 155 -10.07 4.26 16.34
N ALA A 156 -11.07 4.49 15.49
CA ALA A 156 -11.30 3.71 14.29
C ALA A 156 -10.39 4.21 13.15
N VAL A 157 -9.58 3.31 12.61
CA VAL A 157 -8.75 3.57 11.43
C VAL A 157 -9.46 2.94 10.22
N PRO A 158 -9.81 3.71 9.17
CA PRO A 158 -10.52 3.18 8.01
C PRO A 158 -9.71 2.13 7.24
N LEU A 159 -10.41 1.31 6.46
CA LEU A 159 -9.81 0.27 5.61
C LEU A 159 -8.62 0.80 4.81
N GLY A 160 -7.49 0.13 4.96
CA GLY A 160 -6.27 0.45 4.24
C GLY A 160 -5.62 1.77 4.64
N GLY A 161 -6.08 2.49 5.70
CA GLY A 161 -5.63 3.84 6.04
C GLY A 161 -5.84 4.80 4.86
N SER A 162 -6.96 4.68 4.15
CA SER A 162 -7.23 5.48 2.95
C SER A 162 -8.20 6.60 3.26
N THR A 163 -7.63 7.68 3.76
CA THR A 163 -8.23 8.99 4.06
C THR A 163 -7.48 10.07 3.28
N GLY A 164 -8.02 11.27 3.22
CA GLY A 164 -7.28 12.43 2.69
C GLY A 164 -6.00 12.71 3.48
N ALA A 165 -6.03 12.57 4.81
CA ALA A 165 -4.84 12.70 5.64
C ALA A 165 -3.79 11.64 5.31
N GLY A 166 -4.18 10.37 5.26
CA GLY A 166 -3.28 9.28 4.87
C GLY A 166 -2.68 9.45 3.48
N ALA A 167 -3.44 10.02 2.52
CA ALA A 167 -2.95 10.30 1.18
C ALA A 167 -1.78 11.31 1.19
N LEU A 168 -1.70 12.23 2.15
CA LEU A 168 -0.58 13.16 2.31
C LEU A 168 0.78 12.45 2.49
N GLY A 169 0.78 11.23 3.04
CA GLY A 169 1.97 10.39 3.11
C GLY A 169 2.56 10.09 1.73
N TYR A 170 1.71 10.06 0.69
CA TYR A 170 2.15 9.86 -0.70
C TYR A 170 2.34 11.16 -1.49
N VAL A 171 1.73 12.25 -1.08
CA VAL A 171 2.17 13.60 -1.51
C VAL A 171 3.62 13.84 -1.06
N GLN A 172 3.94 13.47 0.17
CA GLN A 172 5.30 13.50 0.69
C GLN A 172 6.25 12.58 -0.08
N ALA A 173 5.82 11.38 -0.46
CA ALA A 173 6.62 10.45 -1.26
C ALA A 173 6.93 11.00 -2.67
N ALA A 174 5.99 11.70 -3.29
CA ALA A 174 6.25 12.39 -4.57
C ALA A 174 7.27 13.53 -4.41
N ARG A 175 7.21 14.29 -3.30
CA ARG A 175 8.25 15.30 -2.97
C ARG A 175 9.63 14.65 -2.77
N GLU A 176 9.68 13.50 -2.10
CA GLU A 176 10.93 12.72 -1.95
C GLU A 176 11.49 12.30 -3.31
N LEU A 177 10.63 11.78 -4.21
CA LEU A 177 11.03 11.39 -5.56
C LEU A 177 11.57 12.58 -6.36
N ALA A 178 10.93 13.75 -6.26
CA ALA A 178 11.43 14.98 -6.89
C ALA A 178 12.83 15.36 -6.37
N GLY A 179 13.05 15.26 -5.06
CA GLY A 179 14.36 15.51 -4.45
C GLY A 179 15.43 14.47 -4.83
N GLN A 180 15.03 13.22 -5.08
CA GLN A 180 15.94 12.12 -5.40
C GLN A 180 16.26 12.00 -6.90
N LEU A 181 15.32 12.36 -7.79
CA LEU A 181 15.43 12.12 -9.23
C LEU A 181 15.36 13.39 -10.07
N GLY A 182 15.03 14.53 -9.45
CA GLY A 182 14.77 15.79 -10.17
C GLY A 182 13.36 15.83 -10.77
N ASP A 183 13.10 16.83 -11.60
CA ASP A 183 11.81 17.17 -12.20
C ASP A 183 11.64 16.69 -13.65
N GLY A 184 12.53 15.80 -14.10
CA GLY A 184 12.48 15.21 -15.44
C GLY A 184 11.22 14.38 -15.70
N PRO A 185 10.99 13.98 -16.98
CA PRO A 185 9.94 13.01 -17.29
C PRO A 185 10.14 11.71 -16.51
N LEU A 186 9.06 11.18 -15.94
CA LEU A 186 9.07 9.99 -15.09
C LEU A 186 7.76 9.21 -15.24
N GLN A 187 7.80 7.91 -15.19
CA GLN A 187 6.63 7.04 -15.10
C GLN A 187 6.66 6.34 -13.73
N ILE A 188 5.61 6.47 -12.95
CA ILE A 188 5.51 5.87 -11.60
C ILE A 188 4.43 4.80 -11.65
N VAL A 189 4.78 3.54 -11.43
CA VAL A 189 3.83 2.41 -11.43
C VAL A 189 3.63 1.93 -10.01
N THR A 190 2.36 1.80 -9.60
CA THR A 190 1.98 1.36 -8.25
C THR A 190 0.80 0.40 -8.23
N ALA A 191 0.77 -0.50 -7.24
CA ALA A 191 -0.41 -1.31 -6.93
C ALA A 191 -1.53 -0.43 -6.33
N VAL A 192 -2.76 -0.69 -6.72
CA VAL A 192 -3.95 0.04 -6.22
C VAL A 192 -4.99 -0.92 -5.67
N GLY A 193 -5.29 -0.79 -4.38
CA GLY A 193 -6.41 -1.45 -3.73
C GLY A 193 -7.38 -0.40 -3.14
N SER A 194 -7.07 0.18 -1.98
CA SER A 194 -7.90 1.18 -1.27
C SER A 194 -7.69 2.63 -1.72
N CYS A 195 -6.99 2.88 -2.82
CA CYS A 195 -6.77 4.15 -3.54
C CYS A 195 -5.91 5.23 -2.86
N GLY A 196 -5.72 5.25 -1.54
CA GLY A 196 -5.01 6.35 -0.86
C GLY A 196 -3.56 6.56 -1.33
N THR A 197 -2.85 5.50 -1.76
CA THR A 197 -1.51 5.61 -2.35
C THR A 197 -1.56 6.31 -3.71
N LEU A 198 -2.48 5.90 -4.58
CA LEU A 198 -2.64 6.51 -5.90
C LEU A 198 -3.08 7.97 -5.79
N ALA A 199 -4.04 8.27 -4.91
CA ALA A 199 -4.53 9.64 -4.68
C ALA A 199 -3.40 10.58 -4.24
N GLY A 200 -2.60 10.16 -3.27
CA GLY A 200 -1.46 10.95 -2.80
C GLY A 200 -0.36 11.10 -3.85
N LEU A 201 -0.06 10.06 -4.64
CA LEU A 201 0.90 10.14 -5.75
C LEU A 201 0.40 11.05 -6.87
N ALA A 202 -0.89 10.97 -7.25
CA ALA A 202 -1.48 11.79 -8.28
C ALA A 202 -1.42 13.28 -7.90
N LEU A 203 -1.88 13.64 -6.69
CA LEU A 203 -1.77 15.01 -6.17
C LEU A 203 -0.32 15.44 -6.06
N GLY A 204 0.53 14.60 -5.46
CA GLY A 204 1.95 14.91 -5.27
C GLY A 204 2.72 15.07 -6.58
N ALA A 205 2.38 14.31 -7.61
CA ALA A 205 2.96 14.48 -8.95
C ALA A 205 2.58 15.84 -9.55
N ARG A 206 1.34 16.25 -9.43
CA ARG A 206 0.92 17.61 -9.89
C ARG A 206 1.67 18.72 -9.17
N LEU A 207 2.00 18.52 -7.89
CA LEU A 207 2.66 19.55 -7.07
C LEU A 207 4.19 19.58 -7.21
N PHE A 208 4.83 18.42 -7.32
CA PHE A 208 6.29 18.29 -7.23
C PHE A 208 6.97 17.63 -8.44
N LEU A 209 6.22 16.92 -9.28
CA LEU A 209 6.73 16.18 -10.44
C LEU A 209 5.81 16.40 -11.65
N PRO A 210 5.64 17.65 -12.15
CA PRO A 210 4.61 17.99 -13.13
C PRO A 210 4.78 17.29 -14.49
N ARG A 211 5.93 16.64 -14.73
CA ARG A 211 6.23 15.85 -15.93
C ARG A 211 6.12 14.35 -15.67
N ALA A 212 5.72 13.94 -14.49
CA ALA A 212 5.54 12.53 -14.16
C ALA A 212 4.14 12.04 -14.57
N ARG A 213 4.10 10.81 -15.06
CA ARG A 213 2.89 10.03 -15.31
C ARG A 213 2.73 9.02 -14.19
N VAL A 214 1.60 8.99 -13.51
CA VAL A 214 1.32 8.03 -12.44
C VAL A 214 0.36 6.97 -12.95
N VAL A 215 0.79 5.70 -12.89
CA VAL A 215 0.07 4.55 -13.44
C VAL A 215 -0.30 3.61 -12.30
N GLY A 216 -1.60 3.45 -12.07
CA GLY A 216 -2.17 2.51 -11.12
C GLY A 216 -2.41 1.14 -11.76
N ILE A 217 -2.01 0.07 -11.09
CA ILE A 217 -2.42 -1.29 -11.43
C ILE A 217 -3.38 -1.77 -10.36
N SER A 218 -4.64 -1.93 -10.73
CA SER A 218 -5.66 -2.43 -9.81
C SER A 218 -5.38 -3.87 -9.39
N VAL A 219 -5.64 -4.18 -8.13
CA VAL A 219 -5.49 -5.55 -7.58
C VAL A 219 -6.84 -6.22 -7.29
N SER A 220 -7.95 -5.46 -7.26
CA SER A 220 -9.26 -6.00 -6.87
C SER A 220 -10.48 -5.21 -7.35
N ARG A 221 -10.32 -4.03 -7.94
CA ARG A 221 -11.44 -3.14 -8.32
C ARG A 221 -11.39 -2.76 -9.78
N THR A 222 -12.51 -2.33 -10.34
CA THR A 222 -12.56 -1.76 -11.69
C THR A 222 -11.84 -0.42 -11.77
N ALA A 223 -11.35 -0.06 -12.94
CA ALA A 223 -10.68 1.23 -13.17
C ALA A 223 -11.61 2.42 -12.84
N ARG A 224 -12.92 2.26 -13.06
CA ARG A 224 -13.93 3.27 -12.71
C ARG A 224 -14.00 3.50 -11.20
N GLU A 225 -14.18 2.45 -10.41
CA GLU A 225 -14.22 2.53 -8.94
C GLU A 225 -12.93 3.12 -8.36
N ILE A 226 -11.77 2.72 -8.92
CA ILE A 226 -10.47 3.29 -8.55
C ILE A 226 -10.44 4.79 -8.83
N THR A 227 -10.90 5.22 -10.02
CA THR A 227 -10.90 6.64 -10.40
C THR A 227 -11.80 7.45 -9.46
N GLU A 228 -13.04 7.02 -9.26
CA GLU A 228 -13.99 7.69 -8.38
C GLU A 228 -13.40 7.86 -6.95
N ARG A 229 -12.92 6.77 -6.36
CA ARG A 229 -12.35 6.81 -5.01
C ARG A 229 -11.02 7.59 -4.92
N THR A 230 -10.19 7.55 -5.95
CA THR A 230 -8.95 8.33 -6.00
C THR A 230 -9.23 9.82 -5.97
N LEU A 231 -10.22 10.28 -6.74
CA LEU A 231 -10.61 11.70 -6.80
C LEU A 231 -11.24 12.19 -5.48
N GLU A 232 -12.00 11.35 -4.79
CA GLU A 232 -12.53 11.69 -3.46
C GLU A 232 -11.39 11.95 -2.47
N LEU A 233 -10.45 11.00 -2.37
CA LEU A 233 -9.31 11.08 -1.46
C LEU A 233 -8.33 12.20 -1.83
N GLU A 234 -8.15 12.45 -3.13
CA GLU A 234 -7.34 13.56 -3.62
C GLU A 234 -7.93 14.90 -3.20
N ARG A 235 -9.25 15.07 -3.38
CA ARG A 235 -9.95 16.31 -2.99
C ARG A 235 -9.86 16.57 -1.49
N GLU A 236 -10.00 15.51 -0.67
CA GLU A 236 -9.79 15.62 0.78
C GLU A 236 -8.34 16.05 1.10
N ALA A 237 -7.34 15.42 0.48
CA ALA A 237 -5.93 15.74 0.71
C ALA A 237 -5.57 17.15 0.22
N ALA A 238 -6.08 17.58 -0.93
CA ALA A 238 -5.92 18.93 -1.45
C ALA A 238 -6.50 19.97 -0.49
N GLY A 239 -7.72 19.71 0.04
CA GLY A 239 -8.37 20.55 1.02
C GLY A 239 -7.54 20.75 2.29
N LEU A 240 -6.89 19.70 2.80
CA LEU A 240 -5.96 19.78 3.94
C LEU A 240 -4.74 20.68 3.65
N LEU A 241 -4.32 20.77 2.38
CA LEU A 241 -3.27 21.68 1.93
C LEU A 241 -3.78 23.08 1.58
N GLY A 242 -5.09 23.34 1.78
CA GLY A 242 -5.71 24.60 1.40
C GLY A 242 -5.71 24.85 -0.11
N LEU A 243 -5.85 23.77 -0.89
CA LEU A 243 -5.94 23.78 -2.34
C LEU A 243 -7.33 23.34 -2.79
N GLU A 244 -7.75 23.80 -3.96
CA GLU A 244 -8.83 23.15 -4.71
C GLU A 244 -8.34 21.80 -5.27
N ALA A 245 -9.27 20.92 -5.67
CA ALA A 245 -8.94 19.65 -6.31
C ALA A 245 -8.05 19.90 -7.54
N ALA A 246 -6.91 19.21 -7.60
CA ALA A 246 -5.89 19.45 -8.61
C ALA A 246 -5.85 18.35 -9.70
N VAL A 247 -6.54 17.22 -9.48
CA VAL A 247 -6.54 16.04 -10.36
C VAL A 247 -7.92 15.89 -11.00
N ALA A 248 -7.96 15.80 -12.33
CA ALA A 248 -9.20 15.50 -13.05
C ALA A 248 -9.34 13.98 -13.29
N ALA A 249 -10.56 13.52 -13.59
CA ALA A 249 -10.81 12.10 -13.85
C ALA A 249 -9.93 11.53 -14.98
N GLY A 250 -9.69 12.31 -16.02
CA GLY A 250 -8.80 11.92 -17.13
C GLY A 250 -7.29 11.87 -16.77
N ASP A 251 -6.89 12.39 -15.61
CA ASP A 251 -5.51 12.32 -15.11
C ASP A 251 -5.27 11.07 -14.25
N VAL A 252 -6.34 10.36 -13.83
CA VAL A 252 -6.23 9.11 -13.07
C VAL A 252 -6.10 7.96 -14.05
N GLU A 253 -4.88 7.52 -14.24
CA GLU A 253 -4.58 6.38 -15.09
C GLU A 253 -4.52 5.09 -14.27
N CYS A 254 -5.46 4.17 -14.52
CA CYS A 254 -5.53 2.88 -13.83
C CYS A 254 -5.92 1.75 -14.79
N TYR A 255 -5.22 0.63 -14.66
CA TYR A 255 -5.44 -0.59 -15.44
C TYR A 255 -5.96 -1.69 -14.52
N ASP A 256 -7.11 -2.26 -14.88
CA ASP A 256 -7.79 -3.33 -14.13
C ASP A 256 -7.75 -4.70 -14.83
N ALA A 257 -7.04 -4.83 -15.95
CA ALA A 257 -6.87 -6.10 -16.66
C ALA A 257 -6.06 -7.16 -15.88
N TYR A 258 -5.45 -6.78 -14.76
CA TYR A 258 -4.59 -7.64 -13.92
C TYR A 258 -5.29 -8.05 -12.62
N VAL A 259 -6.56 -7.70 -12.50
CA VAL A 259 -7.41 -7.99 -11.34
C VAL A 259 -7.73 -9.48 -11.27
N SER A 260 -7.74 -9.99 -10.06
CA SER A 260 -8.46 -11.19 -9.65
C SER A 260 -9.33 -10.82 -8.45
N GLU A 261 -10.03 -11.77 -7.89
CA GLU A 261 -10.64 -11.63 -6.58
C GLU A 261 -9.61 -11.14 -5.55
N TYR A 262 -10.05 -10.33 -4.58
CA TYR A 262 -9.14 -9.80 -3.56
C TYR A 262 -8.45 -10.94 -2.79
N GLY A 263 -7.17 -10.77 -2.53
CA GLY A 263 -6.39 -11.80 -1.84
C GLY A 263 -5.97 -12.99 -2.71
N VAL A 264 -6.57 -13.19 -3.89
CA VAL A 264 -6.26 -14.34 -4.76
C VAL A 264 -5.07 -14.03 -5.68
N PRO A 265 -3.97 -14.80 -5.61
CA PRO A 265 -2.83 -14.68 -6.50
C PRO A 265 -3.18 -14.98 -7.96
N THR A 266 -2.46 -14.35 -8.90
CA THR A 266 -2.59 -14.64 -10.34
C THR A 266 -1.35 -15.35 -10.87
N ALA A 267 -1.50 -16.17 -11.92
CA ALA A 267 -0.36 -16.82 -12.55
C ALA A 267 0.68 -15.80 -13.06
N ALA A 268 0.23 -14.73 -13.73
CA ALA A 268 1.11 -13.64 -14.19
C ALA A 268 1.80 -12.92 -13.05
N GLY A 269 1.10 -12.68 -11.93
CA GLY A 269 1.68 -12.10 -10.71
C GLY A 269 2.76 -12.99 -10.11
N ASN A 270 2.51 -14.31 -10.02
CA ASN A 270 3.49 -15.28 -9.52
C ASN A 270 4.73 -15.38 -10.43
N ASP A 271 4.55 -15.29 -11.77
CA ASP A 271 5.66 -15.22 -12.72
C ASP A 271 6.49 -13.95 -12.55
N ALA A 272 5.84 -12.81 -12.35
CA ALA A 272 6.49 -11.53 -12.08
C ALA A 272 7.29 -11.55 -10.75
N ILE A 273 6.76 -12.17 -9.69
CA ILE A 273 7.49 -12.39 -8.43
C ILE A 273 8.76 -13.18 -8.67
N ARG A 274 8.66 -14.33 -9.36
CA ARG A 274 9.83 -15.17 -9.68
C ARG A 274 10.86 -14.43 -10.55
N THR A 275 10.39 -13.66 -11.52
CA THR A 275 11.24 -12.86 -12.40
C THR A 275 12.00 -11.80 -11.61
N ALA A 276 11.31 -11.00 -10.79
CA ALA A 276 11.92 -9.97 -9.96
C ALA A 276 12.93 -10.55 -8.96
N ALA A 277 12.59 -11.67 -8.32
CA ALA A 277 13.48 -12.34 -7.38
C ALA A 277 14.74 -12.88 -8.05
N ARG A 278 14.63 -13.50 -9.23
CA ARG A 278 15.78 -14.09 -9.96
C ARG A 278 16.68 -13.06 -10.63
N LEU A 279 16.09 -11.96 -11.10
CA LEU A 279 16.86 -10.92 -11.79
C LEU A 279 17.48 -9.92 -10.80
N GLU A 280 16.79 -9.54 -9.74
CA GLU A 280 17.23 -8.43 -8.86
C GLU A 280 17.32 -8.81 -7.38
N GLY A 281 16.96 -10.03 -6.98
CA GLY A 281 16.83 -10.40 -5.57
C GLY A 281 15.69 -9.63 -4.89
N LEU A 282 14.73 -9.14 -5.65
CA LEU A 282 13.62 -8.32 -5.18
C LEU A 282 12.42 -9.22 -4.82
N LEU A 283 12.01 -9.19 -3.56
CA LEU A 283 10.87 -9.98 -3.08
C LEU A 283 9.57 -9.18 -3.22
N LEU A 284 8.65 -9.70 -4.00
CA LEU A 284 7.31 -9.15 -4.21
C LEU A 284 6.26 -10.09 -3.63
N ASP A 285 5.12 -9.54 -3.19
CA ASP A 285 4.00 -10.31 -2.65
C ASP A 285 2.97 -10.68 -3.74
N PRO A 286 2.23 -11.79 -3.57
CA PRO A 286 1.29 -12.27 -4.58
C PRO A 286 -0.04 -11.49 -4.67
N VAL A 287 -0.36 -10.66 -3.68
CA VAL A 287 -1.64 -9.93 -3.63
C VAL A 287 -1.55 -8.57 -4.30
N TYR A 288 -0.46 -7.83 -4.07
CA TYR A 288 -0.30 -6.44 -4.52
C TYR A 288 0.87 -6.27 -5.49
N THR A 289 2.10 -6.43 -5.00
CA THR A 289 3.30 -6.04 -5.75
C THR A 289 3.62 -6.99 -6.91
N GLY A 290 3.28 -8.26 -6.81
CA GLY A 290 3.39 -9.20 -7.91
C GLY A 290 2.41 -8.88 -9.05
N LYS A 291 1.14 -8.57 -8.73
CA LYS A 291 0.15 -8.15 -9.73
C LYS A 291 0.57 -6.84 -10.40
N SER A 292 1.02 -5.84 -9.63
CA SER A 292 1.44 -4.57 -10.21
C SER A 292 2.73 -4.68 -11.03
N MET A 293 3.66 -5.56 -10.67
CA MET A 293 4.83 -5.85 -11.49
C MET A 293 4.44 -6.58 -12.78
N SER A 294 3.48 -7.52 -12.74
CA SER A 294 3.00 -8.16 -13.98
C SER A 294 2.36 -7.14 -14.92
N GLY A 295 1.61 -6.18 -14.37
CA GLY A 295 1.04 -5.07 -15.13
C GLY A 295 2.12 -4.16 -15.72
N LEU A 296 3.15 -3.80 -14.97
CA LEU A 296 4.29 -3.02 -15.45
C LEU A 296 4.97 -3.71 -16.65
N LEU A 297 5.29 -5.00 -16.51
CA LEU A 297 5.96 -5.76 -17.56
C LEU A 297 5.10 -5.89 -18.83
N ASP A 298 3.78 -6.06 -18.68
CA ASP A 298 2.86 -6.13 -19.83
C ASP A 298 2.70 -4.77 -20.51
N LEU A 299 2.49 -3.69 -19.75
CA LEU A 299 2.35 -2.34 -20.30
C LEU A 299 3.64 -1.88 -21.01
N ALA A 300 4.81 -2.26 -20.50
CA ALA A 300 6.09 -2.01 -21.16
C ALA A 300 6.16 -2.76 -22.51
N ARG A 301 5.87 -4.06 -22.53
CA ARG A 301 5.86 -4.87 -23.78
C ARG A 301 4.87 -4.36 -24.83
N ARG A 302 3.75 -3.80 -24.40
CA ARG A 302 2.72 -3.23 -25.27
C ARG A 302 3.06 -1.81 -25.74
N GLY A 303 4.18 -1.23 -25.28
CA GLY A 303 4.58 0.15 -25.61
C GLY A 303 3.67 1.21 -24.98
N VAL A 304 2.89 0.87 -23.96
CA VAL A 304 2.07 1.81 -23.19
C VAL A 304 2.95 2.64 -22.25
N LEU A 305 3.95 2.01 -21.64
CA LEU A 305 5.05 2.71 -20.98
C LEU A 305 6.10 3.08 -22.03
N ASP A 306 6.49 4.36 -22.06
CA ASP A 306 7.55 4.84 -22.96
C ASP A 306 8.90 4.26 -22.51
N PRO A 307 9.57 3.44 -23.35
CA PRO A 307 10.82 2.81 -22.98
C PRO A 307 11.97 3.80 -22.78
N ALA A 308 11.89 5.02 -23.33
CA ALA A 308 12.92 6.05 -23.19
C ALA A 308 12.79 6.86 -21.89
N VAL A 309 11.61 6.84 -21.25
CA VAL A 309 11.33 7.55 -20.00
C VAL A 309 11.66 6.63 -18.80
N PRO A 310 12.44 7.10 -17.80
CA PRO A 310 12.70 6.32 -16.59
C PRO A 310 11.40 5.90 -15.91
N THR A 311 11.30 4.63 -15.54
CA THR A 311 10.14 4.07 -14.84
C THR A 311 10.51 3.79 -13.39
N VAL A 312 9.68 4.25 -12.45
CA VAL A 312 9.77 3.93 -11.02
C VAL A 312 8.67 2.94 -10.66
N PHE A 313 9.03 1.77 -10.21
CA PHE A 313 8.13 0.85 -9.56
C PHE A 313 8.07 1.17 -8.07
N LEU A 314 6.88 1.50 -7.54
CA LEU A 314 6.69 1.67 -6.11
C LEU A 314 6.52 0.30 -5.45
N HIS A 315 7.56 -0.15 -4.76
CA HIS A 315 7.49 -1.37 -3.97
C HIS A 315 6.78 -1.10 -2.64
N SER A 316 5.47 -1.34 -2.61
CA SER A 316 4.59 -0.96 -1.50
C SER A 316 4.64 -1.91 -0.29
N GLY A 317 5.54 -2.88 -0.25
CA GLY A 317 5.69 -3.85 0.85
C GLY A 317 5.04 -5.19 0.55
N GLY A 318 4.51 -5.86 1.58
CA GLY A 318 3.79 -7.11 1.46
C GLY A 318 4.63 -8.38 1.76
N LEU A 319 5.86 -8.23 2.25
CA LEU A 319 6.76 -9.37 2.50
C LEU A 319 6.13 -10.50 3.34
N PRO A 320 5.38 -10.25 4.42
CA PRO A 320 4.78 -11.33 5.20
C PRO A 320 3.83 -12.22 4.41
N ILE A 321 3.12 -11.65 3.43
CA ILE A 321 2.16 -12.38 2.58
C ILE A 321 2.84 -13.50 1.78
N VAL A 322 4.10 -13.31 1.38
CA VAL A 322 4.87 -14.33 0.63
C VAL A 322 4.89 -15.67 1.34
N PHE A 323 4.99 -15.66 2.66
CA PHE A 323 5.06 -16.88 3.47
C PHE A 323 3.70 -17.56 3.64
N ALA A 324 2.61 -16.79 3.66
CA ALA A 324 1.25 -17.35 3.67
C ALA A 324 0.88 -18.03 2.34
N PHE A 325 1.53 -17.64 1.24
CA PHE A 325 1.29 -18.17 -0.10
C PHE A 325 2.52 -18.89 -0.70
N ALA A 326 3.41 -19.40 0.16
CA ALA A 326 4.68 -20.00 -0.28
C ALA A 326 4.48 -21.10 -1.33
N ASP A 327 3.49 -21.97 -1.17
CA ASP A 327 3.21 -23.09 -2.09
C ASP A 327 2.80 -22.63 -3.50
N LEU A 328 2.21 -21.43 -3.62
CA LEU A 328 1.80 -20.87 -4.91
C LEU A 328 2.93 -20.13 -5.63
N VAL A 329 3.85 -19.56 -4.86
CA VAL A 329 4.99 -18.80 -5.40
C VAL A 329 6.17 -19.69 -5.72
N TRP A 330 6.30 -20.84 -5.02
CA TRP A 330 7.45 -21.73 -5.06
C TRP A 330 7.28 -22.85 -6.08
N PRO A 331 8.16 -23.02 -7.07
CA PRO A 331 8.16 -24.22 -7.90
C PRO A 331 8.76 -25.39 -7.11
N ALA A 332 7.98 -26.42 -6.87
CA ALA A 332 8.37 -27.63 -6.13
C ALA A 332 9.63 -28.36 -6.69
N ALA A 333 10.00 -28.06 -7.92
CA ALA A 333 11.11 -28.72 -8.64
C ALA A 333 12.53 -28.27 -8.24
N LEU A 334 12.68 -27.28 -7.32
CA LEU A 334 14.01 -26.72 -7.00
C LEU A 334 14.69 -27.37 -5.80
N CYS A 335 14.07 -28.35 -5.13
CA CYS A 335 14.64 -29.01 -3.96
C CYS A 335 14.87 -30.49 -4.21
N THR A 336 16.13 -30.93 -4.28
CA THR A 336 16.50 -32.36 -4.26
C THR A 336 16.79 -32.75 -2.80
N LYS A 337 15.93 -33.57 -2.22
CA LYS A 337 16.17 -34.14 -0.88
C LYS A 337 17.18 -35.25 -0.97
N ILE A 338 18.35 -35.07 -0.36
CA ILE A 338 19.38 -36.10 -0.21
C ILE A 338 19.23 -36.72 1.18
N ARG A 339 18.83 -37.99 1.27
CA ARG A 339 18.90 -38.76 2.52
C ARG A 339 20.29 -39.36 2.62
N ARG A 340 21.03 -39.06 3.68
CA ARG A 340 22.30 -39.72 4.03
C ARG A 340 22.01 -40.88 4.98
#